data_ccc9521cd76b5c4674c2eb5eeb667599
#
_entry.id   ccc9521cd76b5c4674c2eb5eeb667599
#
_cell.length_a   1.000
_cell.length_b   1.000
_cell.length_c   1.000
_cell.angle_alpha   90.00
_cell.angle_beta   90.00
_cell.angle_gamma   90.00
#
_symmetry.space_group_name_H-M   'P 1'
#
loop_
_entity.id
_entity.type
_entity.pdbx_description
1 polymer ?
#
loop_
_entity_poly.entity_id
_entity_poly.type
_entity_poly.pdbx_seq_one_letter_code
_entity_poly.pdbx_strand_id
1 'polypeptide(L)'
;MRPLILLFLCQIFLLSCTDPKGPSVDDIAGQYVRLVLEIGQYDSDFVDAYYGPEEWKPTGTKGENLPAEDFLARGSSLLSQCHEVDTSGFTRLDHARLIMLQKQLIAVNTKVEMMGGKVYTFDDEAKLLYDAEPPHYSDVHFDSLLSNLDGVLPGEGDLSVRYNAFINQFIIPVEKLDTVFKVAITEARRRTNRHIKLPENEDFVLEYVTDKSWSGYNYYQGKSRSLIQINTDLPIFIQRAIDLACHEGYPGHHVFNVLLERTLVDSLGWKEFSVYPLFSPQSLIAEGSANYGIDVAFPGDERIKFEKEVLFPLAGLDVSGADKYYQVMGLMENLNYAGNEAARMYLNGEISREEAAGWLEKYQLSAPERALQRTRFMDQYRSYVINYNLGKDIVAHYVEFQGGTQDNPGKRWKIFKELLSYPRTAESLVADSVE
;
A
#
# COMPACT_ATOMS: atom_id res chain seq x y z
N MET A 1 92.36 -0.19 -18.42
CA MET A 1 91.44 -0.44 -17.29
C MET A 1 90.36 0.62 -17.29
N ARG A 2 89.16 0.28 -17.68
CA ARG A 2 87.98 1.15 -17.62
C ARG A 2 87.04 0.63 -16.51
N PRO A 3 86.54 1.43 -15.61
CA PRO A 3 85.58 0.96 -14.60
C PRO A 3 84.19 0.92 -15.18
N LEU A 4 83.53 -0.21 -14.95
CA LEU A 4 82.10 -0.44 -15.24
C LEU A 4 81.24 0.24 -14.12
N ILE A 5 80.45 1.22 -14.50
CA ILE A 5 79.48 1.82 -13.58
C ILE A 5 78.14 1.02 -13.70
N LEU A 6 77.81 0.29 -12.62
CA LEU A 6 76.54 -0.42 -12.49
C LEU A 6 75.46 0.58 -12.03
N LEU A 7 74.50 0.92 -12.92
CA LEU A 7 73.31 1.69 -12.56
C LEU A 7 72.23 0.75 -11.92
N PHE A 8 71.98 0.91 -10.63
CA PHE A 8 70.87 0.25 -9.94
C PHE A 8 69.65 1.03 -10.22
N LEU A 9 68.72 0.53 -11.08
CA LEU A 9 67.34 1.07 -11.23
C LEU A 9 66.48 0.60 -10.05
N CYS A 10 66.25 1.51 -9.12
CA CYS A 10 65.28 1.29 -8.05
C CYS A 10 63.88 1.47 -8.63
N GLN A 11 63.18 0.39 -8.97
CA GLN A 11 61.74 0.44 -9.29
C GLN A 11 60.95 0.67 -8.00
N ILE A 12 60.46 1.90 -7.84
CA ILE A 12 59.48 2.23 -6.80
C ILE A 12 58.14 1.68 -7.27
N PHE A 13 57.73 0.55 -6.72
CA PHE A 13 56.35 0.08 -6.79
C PHE A 13 55.49 1.02 -5.93
N LEU A 14 54.78 1.97 -6.58
CA LEU A 14 53.66 2.68 -5.97
C LEU A 14 52.54 1.65 -5.83
N LEU A 15 52.43 1.02 -4.66
CA LEU A 15 51.26 0.35 -4.20
C LEU A 15 50.21 1.45 -4.01
N SER A 16 49.34 1.63 -4.99
CA SER A 16 48.08 2.35 -4.83
C SER A 16 47.23 1.52 -3.87
N CYS A 17 47.28 1.82 -2.59
CA CYS A 17 46.25 1.41 -1.66
C CYS A 17 44.99 2.16 -2.06
N THR A 18 44.15 1.55 -2.90
CA THR A 18 42.75 1.88 -2.92
C THR A 18 42.22 1.34 -1.61
N ASP A 19 41.90 2.22 -0.65
CA ASP A 19 41.07 1.84 0.49
C ASP A 19 39.86 1.09 -0.07
N PRO A 20 39.53 -0.09 0.45
CA PRO A 20 38.31 -0.78 0.04
C PRO A 20 37.14 0.16 0.40
N LYS A 21 36.58 0.79 -0.63
CA LYS A 21 35.29 1.49 -0.43
C LYS A 21 34.33 0.49 0.18
N GLY A 22 33.72 0.86 1.30
CA GLY A 22 32.66 0.06 1.92
C GLY A 22 31.58 -0.34 0.90
N PRO A 23 30.63 -1.20 1.25
CA PRO A 23 29.60 -1.66 0.35
C PRO A 23 28.79 -0.47 -0.22
N SER A 24 28.52 -0.50 -1.52
CA SER A 24 27.70 0.54 -2.14
C SER A 24 26.21 0.21 -1.99
N VAL A 25 25.36 1.24 -1.85
CA VAL A 25 23.90 1.05 -1.81
C VAL A 25 23.38 0.36 -3.08
N ASP A 26 23.97 0.65 -4.25
CA ASP A 26 23.57 0.04 -5.52
C ASP A 26 23.86 -1.47 -5.57
N ASP A 27 25.00 -1.91 -5.01
CA ASP A 27 25.35 -3.33 -4.95
C ASP A 27 24.42 -4.09 -3.99
N ILE A 28 24.14 -3.49 -2.82
CA ILE A 28 23.18 -4.04 -1.84
C ILE A 28 21.79 -4.13 -2.47
N ALA A 29 21.34 -3.05 -3.12
CA ALA A 29 20.03 -2.99 -3.78
C ALA A 29 19.88 -4.06 -4.88
N GLY A 30 20.90 -4.27 -5.69
CA GLY A 30 20.88 -5.32 -6.71
C GLY A 30 20.79 -6.73 -6.13
N GLN A 31 21.47 -7.00 -5.02
CA GLN A 31 21.37 -8.28 -4.31
C GLN A 31 20.03 -8.45 -3.62
N TYR A 32 19.49 -7.38 -3.01
CA TYR A 32 18.16 -7.35 -2.43
C TYR A 32 17.07 -7.72 -3.44
N VAL A 33 17.06 -7.12 -4.64
CA VAL A 33 16.07 -7.44 -5.67
C VAL A 33 16.11 -8.92 -6.04
N ARG A 34 17.30 -9.49 -6.26
CA ARG A 34 17.45 -10.92 -6.57
C ARG A 34 16.93 -11.80 -5.43
N LEU A 35 17.26 -11.46 -4.19
CA LEU A 35 16.77 -12.19 -3.01
C LEU A 35 15.25 -12.18 -2.95
N VAL A 36 14.61 -11.02 -3.14
CA VAL A 36 13.13 -10.87 -3.15
C VAL A 36 12.50 -11.73 -4.25
N LEU A 37 13.07 -11.71 -5.46
CA LEU A 37 12.56 -12.51 -6.58
C LEU A 37 12.71 -14.03 -6.35
N GLU A 38 13.79 -14.45 -5.70
CA GLU A 38 13.98 -15.86 -5.32
C GLU A 38 12.96 -16.31 -4.27
N ILE A 39 12.72 -15.49 -3.21
CA ILE A 39 11.71 -15.76 -2.19
C ILE A 39 10.31 -15.83 -2.81
N GLY A 40 10.00 -14.93 -3.75
CA GLY A 40 8.74 -14.91 -4.47
C GLY A 40 8.40 -16.19 -5.24
N GLN A 41 9.37 -17.05 -5.52
CA GLN A 41 9.08 -18.38 -6.09
C GLN A 41 8.38 -19.31 -5.09
N TYR A 42 8.50 -19.07 -3.77
CA TYR A 42 7.95 -19.89 -2.71
C TYR A 42 6.62 -19.34 -2.14
N ASP A 43 6.33 -18.05 -2.35
CA ASP A 43 5.08 -17.42 -1.96
C ASP A 43 4.62 -16.51 -3.12
N SER A 44 3.51 -16.89 -3.77
CA SER A 44 2.98 -16.19 -4.94
C SER A 44 2.47 -14.77 -4.62
N ASP A 45 2.14 -14.50 -3.35
CA ASP A 45 1.66 -13.20 -2.90
C ASP A 45 2.83 -12.28 -2.45
N PHE A 46 4.08 -12.80 -2.44
CA PHE A 46 5.21 -12.03 -1.91
C PHE A 46 5.67 -10.89 -2.84
N VAL A 47 5.67 -11.12 -4.15
CA VAL A 47 6.06 -10.11 -5.15
C VAL A 47 4.86 -9.66 -5.93
N ASP A 48 4.40 -8.45 -5.63
CA ASP A 48 3.24 -7.83 -6.28
C ASP A 48 3.55 -7.37 -7.72
N ALA A 49 4.71 -6.73 -7.93
CA ALA A 49 5.14 -6.27 -9.23
C ALA A 49 6.65 -6.39 -9.40
N TYR A 50 7.08 -6.68 -10.62
CA TYR A 50 8.48 -6.60 -11.03
C TYR A 50 8.60 -6.12 -12.47
N TYR A 51 9.29 -5.00 -12.67
CA TYR A 51 9.57 -4.40 -13.98
C TYR A 51 11.06 -4.00 -14.16
N GLY A 52 11.94 -4.64 -13.37
CA GLY A 52 13.40 -4.48 -13.45
C GLY A 52 14.05 -5.33 -14.54
N PRO A 53 15.40 -5.45 -14.52
CA PRO A 53 16.15 -6.23 -15.50
C PRO A 53 15.71 -7.70 -15.56
N GLU A 54 15.43 -8.21 -16.75
CA GLU A 54 14.94 -9.59 -16.95
C GLU A 54 15.96 -10.64 -16.46
N GLU A 55 17.25 -10.35 -16.61
CA GLU A 55 18.36 -11.20 -16.16
C GLU A 55 18.48 -11.31 -14.63
N TRP A 56 17.70 -10.55 -13.88
CA TRP A 56 17.66 -10.65 -12.41
C TRP A 56 16.60 -11.64 -11.93
N LYS A 57 15.70 -12.04 -12.82
CA LYS A 57 14.72 -13.09 -12.50
C LYS A 57 15.43 -14.44 -12.30
N PRO A 58 14.98 -15.25 -11.33
CA PRO A 58 15.51 -16.58 -11.13
C PRO A 58 15.37 -17.42 -12.39
N THR A 59 16.45 -18.06 -12.84
CA THR A 59 16.46 -18.92 -14.03
C THR A 59 16.35 -20.41 -13.71
N GLY A 60 16.48 -20.79 -12.43
CA GLY A 60 16.40 -22.17 -11.96
C GLY A 60 15.01 -22.59 -11.54
N THR A 61 14.74 -23.90 -11.53
CA THR A 61 13.57 -24.46 -10.90
C THR A 61 13.70 -24.33 -9.39
N LYS A 62 12.65 -23.81 -8.72
CA LYS A 62 12.63 -23.75 -7.25
C LYS A 62 12.78 -25.14 -6.64
N GLY A 63 13.46 -25.24 -5.50
CA GLY A 63 13.50 -26.45 -4.69
C GLY A 63 12.13 -26.80 -4.12
N GLU A 64 11.97 -28.05 -3.67
CA GLU A 64 10.72 -28.48 -3.02
C GLU A 64 10.48 -27.76 -1.68
N ASN A 65 11.56 -27.50 -0.94
CA ASN A 65 11.51 -26.87 0.38
C ASN A 65 12.03 -25.42 0.31
N LEU A 66 11.43 -24.54 1.11
CA LEU A 66 11.92 -23.17 1.33
C LEU A 66 13.33 -23.23 1.95
N PRO A 67 14.37 -22.63 1.33
CA PRO A 67 15.72 -22.55 1.92
C PRO A 67 15.80 -21.36 2.91
N ALA A 68 15.00 -21.41 3.98
CA ALA A 68 14.83 -20.30 4.88
C ALA A 68 16.15 -19.82 5.53
N GLU A 69 17.02 -20.77 5.93
CA GLU A 69 18.31 -20.42 6.54
C GLU A 69 19.22 -19.65 5.58
N ASP A 70 19.28 -20.04 4.29
CA ASP A 70 20.05 -19.33 3.27
C ASP A 70 19.49 -17.92 3.04
N PHE A 71 18.18 -17.80 2.86
CA PHE A 71 17.53 -16.51 2.66
C PHE A 71 17.75 -15.57 3.84
N LEU A 72 17.61 -16.06 5.08
CA LEU A 72 17.87 -15.28 6.29
C LEU A 72 19.34 -14.88 6.44
N ALA A 73 20.27 -15.77 6.13
CA ALA A 73 21.69 -15.46 6.16
C ALA A 73 22.04 -14.33 5.17
N ARG A 74 21.52 -14.42 3.94
CA ARG A 74 21.71 -13.40 2.88
C ARG A 74 21.04 -12.08 3.27
N GLY A 75 19.79 -12.10 3.69
CA GLY A 75 19.07 -10.90 4.12
C GLY A 75 19.73 -10.20 5.30
N SER A 76 20.18 -10.95 6.31
CA SER A 76 20.91 -10.41 7.46
C SER A 76 22.27 -9.85 7.08
N SER A 77 22.98 -10.50 6.16
CA SER A 77 24.25 -9.98 5.62
C SER A 77 24.05 -8.64 4.88
N LEU A 78 23.01 -8.52 4.04
CA LEU A 78 22.69 -7.28 3.34
C LEU A 78 22.30 -6.16 4.32
N LEU A 79 21.55 -6.48 5.37
CA LEU A 79 21.20 -5.52 6.42
C LEU A 79 22.45 -5.04 7.18
N SER A 80 23.40 -5.94 7.49
CA SER A 80 24.69 -5.56 8.08
C SER A 80 25.46 -4.64 7.16
N GLN A 81 25.55 -4.95 5.86
CA GLN A 81 26.21 -4.11 4.88
C GLN A 81 25.59 -2.71 4.79
N CYS A 82 24.26 -2.57 4.94
CA CYS A 82 23.61 -1.25 4.99
C CYS A 82 24.13 -0.39 6.16
N HIS A 83 24.51 -0.98 7.28
CA HIS A 83 25.08 -0.25 8.42
C HIS A 83 26.55 0.13 8.21
N GLU A 84 27.24 -0.49 7.27
CA GLU A 84 28.65 -0.24 6.93
C GLU A 84 28.81 0.79 5.80
N VAL A 85 27.69 1.22 5.18
CA VAL A 85 27.72 2.22 4.10
C VAL A 85 28.26 3.55 4.62
N ASP A 86 29.26 4.12 3.90
CA ASP A 86 29.71 5.49 4.19
C ASP A 86 28.67 6.51 3.72
N THR A 87 28.03 7.15 4.68
CA THR A 87 26.97 8.15 4.46
C THR A 87 27.48 9.59 4.49
N SER A 88 28.78 9.83 4.59
CA SER A 88 29.37 11.17 4.78
C SER A 88 29.06 12.16 3.63
N GLY A 89 28.76 11.63 2.42
CA GLY A 89 28.38 12.42 1.25
C GLY A 89 26.92 12.39 0.88
N PHE A 90 26.04 11.79 1.71
CA PHE A 90 24.64 11.56 1.38
C PHE A 90 23.81 12.85 1.45
N THR A 91 22.93 13.00 0.46
CA THR A 91 21.81 13.94 0.53
C THR A 91 20.71 13.39 1.44
N ARG A 92 19.71 14.22 1.79
CA ARG A 92 18.51 13.75 2.51
C ARG A 92 17.82 12.61 1.75
N LEU A 93 17.83 12.64 0.43
CA LEU A 93 17.20 11.62 -0.40
C LEU A 93 17.99 10.29 -0.40
N ASP A 94 19.32 10.35 -0.40
CA ASP A 94 20.16 9.15 -0.27
C ASP A 94 19.98 8.48 1.09
N HIS A 95 19.86 9.27 2.18
CA HIS A 95 19.52 8.75 3.50
C HIS A 95 18.14 8.07 3.51
N ALA A 96 17.13 8.70 2.90
CA ALA A 96 15.78 8.09 2.81
C ALA A 96 15.80 6.77 2.03
N ARG A 97 16.59 6.68 0.94
CA ARG A 97 16.82 5.45 0.19
C ARG A 97 17.40 4.34 1.06
N LEU A 98 18.47 4.65 1.78
CA LEU A 98 19.16 3.67 2.63
C LEU A 98 18.25 3.18 3.77
N ILE A 99 17.54 4.09 4.43
CA ILE A 99 16.56 3.75 5.48
C ILE A 99 15.45 2.83 4.92
N MET A 100 14.90 3.16 3.73
CA MET A 100 13.90 2.32 3.09
C MET A 100 14.44 0.91 2.82
N LEU A 101 15.65 0.80 2.27
CA LEU A 101 16.27 -0.50 1.99
C LEU A 101 16.50 -1.32 3.27
N GLN A 102 16.93 -0.69 4.37
CA GLN A 102 17.07 -1.35 5.68
C GLN A 102 15.73 -1.89 6.18
N LYS A 103 14.67 -1.06 6.14
CA LYS A 103 13.32 -1.45 6.57
C LYS A 103 12.75 -2.57 5.68
N GLN A 104 12.97 -2.52 4.38
CA GLN A 104 12.59 -3.60 3.47
C GLN A 104 13.32 -4.91 3.76
N LEU A 105 14.63 -4.87 4.08
CA LEU A 105 15.39 -6.06 4.47
C LEU A 105 14.89 -6.67 5.78
N ILE A 106 14.49 -5.83 6.76
CA ILE A 106 13.84 -6.29 8.00
C ILE A 106 12.54 -7.02 7.65
N ALA A 107 11.70 -6.42 6.81
CA ALA A 107 10.42 -7.02 6.39
C ALA A 107 10.63 -8.36 5.63
N VAL A 108 11.61 -8.41 4.72
CA VAL A 108 11.97 -9.65 4.01
C VAL A 108 12.38 -10.76 4.98
N ASN A 109 13.29 -10.46 5.92
CA ASN A 109 13.72 -11.45 6.91
C ASN A 109 12.54 -11.93 7.76
N THR A 110 11.70 -11.02 8.24
CA THR A 110 10.50 -11.33 9.01
C THR A 110 9.55 -12.25 8.22
N LYS A 111 9.30 -11.93 6.93
CA LYS A 111 8.43 -12.77 6.10
C LYS A 111 9.01 -14.16 5.87
N VAL A 112 10.33 -14.28 5.65
CA VAL A 112 11.00 -15.59 5.52
C VAL A 112 10.90 -16.39 6.82
N GLU A 113 11.07 -15.77 8.00
CA GLU A 113 10.88 -16.43 9.29
C GLU A 113 9.44 -16.94 9.44
N MET A 114 8.45 -16.13 9.04
CA MET A 114 7.03 -16.54 9.05
C MET A 114 6.76 -17.70 8.09
N MET A 115 7.31 -17.68 6.89
CA MET A 115 7.25 -18.79 5.94
C MET A 115 7.92 -20.07 6.49
N GLY A 116 8.95 -19.90 7.33
CA GLY A 116 9.61 -20.97 8.09
C GLY A 116 8.82 -21.46 9.32
N GLY A 117 7.65 -20.88 9.60
CA GLY A 117 6.74 -21.30 10.68
C GLY A 117 6.88 -20.47 11.97
N LYS A 118 7.66 -19.39 12.01
CA LYS A 118 7.71 -18.48 13.16
C LYS A 118 6.41 -17.67 13.24
N VAL A 119 5.86 -17.60 14.43
CA VAL A 119 4.62 -16.85 14.70
C VAL A 119 4.99 -15.55 15.43
N TYR A 120 4.46 -14.46 14.96
CA TYR A 120 4.52 -13.14 15.59
C TYR A 120 3.13 -12.77 16.12
N THR A 121 3.09 -11.91 17.15
CA THR A 121 1.85 -11.21 17.48
C THR A 121 1.45 -10.29 16.33
N PHE A 122 0.17 -9.94 16.23
CA PHE A 122 -0.32 -9.02 15.20
C PHE A 122 0.45 -7.69 15.18
N ASP A 123 0.74 -7.13 16.35
CA ASP A 123 1.42 -5.84 16.48
C ASP A 123 2.92 -5.94 16.15
N ASP A 124 3.61 -7.01 16.60
CA ASP A 124 5.01 -7.24 16.22
C ASP A 124 5.14 -7.48 14.71
N GLU A 125 4.24 -8.24 14.13
CA GLU A 125 4.19 -8.47 12.68
C GLU A 125 3.98 -7.15 11.92
N ALA A 126 3.02 -6.33 12.34
CA ALA A 126 2.74 -5.03 11.76
C ALA A 126 3.97 -4.10 11.80
N LYS A 127 4.63 -4.02 12.93
CA LYS A 127 5.82 -3.20 13.13
C LYS A 127 7.00 -3.65 12.26
N LEU A 128 7.23 -4.96 12.18
CA LEU A 128 8.36 -5.51 11.43
C LEU A 128 8.14 -5.48 9.92
N LEU A 129 6.91 -5.70 9.45
CA LEU A 129 6.61 -5.71 8.01
C LEU A 129 6.31 -4.31 7.47
N TYR A 130 5.60 -3.46 8.21
CA TYR A 130 5.06 -2.19 7.68
C TYR A 130 5.62 -0.95 8.37
N ASP A 131 6.55 -1.11 9.33
CA ASP A 131 7.17 0.01 10.08
C ASP A 131 6.12 0.84 10.86
N ALA A 132 5.01 0.22 11.25
CA ALA A 132 3.90 0.90 11.91
C ALA A 132 3.31 0.06 13.04
N GLU A 133 2.87 0.74 14.09
CA GLU A 133 2.22 0.12 15.25
C GLU A 133 0.75 0.57 15.28
N PRO A 134 -0.22 -0.37 15.09
CA PRO A 134 -1.62 -0.01 15.04
C PRO A 134 -2.17 0.33 16.45
N PRO A 135 -3.01 1.37 16.56
CA PRO A 135 -3.65 1.72 17.83
C PRO A 135 -4.58 0.59 18.31
N HIS A 136 -4.89 0.60 19.60
CA HIS A 136 -5.83 -0.30 20.24
C HIS A 136 -7.13 0.43 20.58
N TYR A 137 -8.26 -0.18 20.24
CA TYR A 137 -9.58 0.33 20.58
C TYR A 137 -10.40 -0.74 21.32
N SER A 138 -11.09 -0.33 22.38
CA SER A 138 -11.98 -1.22 23.11
C SER A 138 -13.35 -1.35 22.43
N ASP A 139 -14.07 -2.42 22.77
CA ASP A 139 -15.48 -2.61 22.39
C ASP A 139 -16.37 -1.43 22.83
N VAL A 140 -16.14 -0.82 24.00
CA VAL A 140 -16.84 0.38 24.48
C VAL A 140 -16.70 1.56 23.50
N HIS A 141 -15.52 1.72 22.88
CA HIS A 141 -15.30 2.73 21.84
C HIS A 141 -16.24 2.51 20.66
N PHE A 142 -16.27 1.26 20.14
CA PHE A 142 -17.12 0.92 18.99
C PHE A 142 -18.62 0.95 19.31
N ASP A 143 -19.02 0.53 20.52
CA ASP A 143 -20.41 0.62 20.99
C ASP A 143 -20.89 2.09 21.03
N SER A 144 -20.02 3.04 21.41
CA SER A 144 -20.32 4.47 21.36
C SER A 144 -20.53 4.98 19.92
N LEU A 145 -19.69 4.52 18.97
CA LEU A 145 -19.84 4.88 17.56
C LEU A 145 -21.11 4.29 16.93
N LEU A 146 -21.45 3.05 17.27
CA LEU A 146 -22.71 2.42 16.84
C LEU A 146 -23.94 3.16 17.37
N SER A 147 -23.91 3.67 18.62
CA SER A 147 -24.99 4.47 19.18
C SER A 147 -25.24 5.76 18.37
N ASN A 148 -24.18 6.41 17.88
CA ASN A 148 -24.32 7.57 17.01
C ASN A 148 -24.98 7.21 15.66
N LEU A 149 -24.59 6.07 15.10
CA LEU A 149 -25.15 5.55 13.85
C LEU A 149 -26.64 5.16 14.04
N ASP A 150 -26.97 4.52 15.15
CA ASP A 150 -28.34 4.11 15.49
C ASP A 150 -29.33 5.30 15.50
N GLY A 151 -28.87 6.44 16.03
CA GLY A 151 -29.64 7.69 16.04
C GLY A 151 -29.87 8.32 14.66
N VAL A 152 -29.10 7.93 13.67
CA VAL A 152 -29.16 8.50 12.30
C VAL A 152 -29.92 7.59 11.34
N LEU A 153 -29.80 6.26 11.48
CA LEU A 153 -30.46 5.30 10.60
C LEU A 153 -31.97 5.28 10.78
N PRO A 154 -32.75 5.27 9.68
CA PRO A 154 -34.21 5.21 9.75
C PRO A 154 -34.68 3.83 10.19
N GLY A 155 -35.89 3.78 10.76
CA GLY A 155 -36.60 2.56 11.15
C GLY A 155 -36.35 2.15 12.60
N GLU A 156 -36.98 1.05 13.01
CA GLU A 156 -36.89 0.46 14.35
C GLU A 156 -36.34 -0.97 14.25
N GLY A 157 -35.78 -1.48 15.36
CA GLY A 157 -35.28 -2.85 15.46
C GLY A 157 -33.78 -2.95 15.33
N ASP A 158 -33.28 -4.12 14.96
CA ASP A 158 -31.86 -4.43 14.90
C ASP A 158 -31.10 -3.50 13.95
N LEU A 159 -29.99 -2.94 14.42
CA LEU A 159 -29.20 -1.94 13.71
C LEU A 159 -28.59 -2.48 12.42
N SER A 160 -28.07 -3.71 12.44
CA SER A 160 -27.47 -4.35 11.26
C SER A 160 -28.52 -4.60 10.18
N VAL A 161 -29.71 -5.04 10.57
CA VAL A 161 -30.82 -5.27 9.63
C VAL A 161 -31.24 -3.93 8.97
N ARG A 162 -31.42 -2.86 9.76
CA ARG A 162 -31.77 -1.52 9.23
C ARG A 162 -30.69 -0.96 8.33
N TYR A 163 -29.41 -1.09 8.74
CA TYR A 163 -28.27 -0.64 7.96
C TYR A 163 -28.21 -1.35 6.60
N ASN A 164 -28.24 -2.67 6.58
CA ASN A 164 -28.18 -3.43 5.33
C ASN A 164 -29.40 -3.16 4.43
N ALA A 165 -30.59 -3.06 4.99
CA ALA A 165 -31.79 -2.68 4.22
C ALA A 165 -31.66 -1.27 3.61
N PHE A 166 -31.06 -0.33 4.36
CA PHE A 166 -30.83 1.04 3.89
C PHE A 166 -29.78 1.10 2.79
N ILE A 167 -28.58 0.53 2.98
CA ILE A 167 -27.50 0.65 2.00
C ILE A 167 -27.76 -0.13 0.72
N ASN A 168 -28.54 -1.22 0.78
CA ASN A 168 -28.85 -2.03 -0.42
C ASN A 168 -29.64 -1.25 -1.48
N GLN A 169 -30.24 -0.12 -1.15
CA GLN A 169 -30.88 0.78 -2.11
C GLN A 169 -29.88 1.51 -3.02
N PHE A 170 -28.58 1.48 -2.67
CA PHE A 170 -27.51 2.19 -3.36
C PHE A 170 -26.53 1.25 -4.10
N ILE A 171 -26.96 0.02 -4.37
CA ILE A 171 -26.22 -0.95 -5.18
C ILE A 171 -26.30 -0.54 -6.65
N ILE A 172 -25.17 -0.48 -7.33
CA ILE A 172 -25.11 -0.24 -8.78
C ILE A 172 -25.64 -1.49 -9.51
N PRO A 173 -26.67 -1.37 -10.37
CA PRO A 173 -27.09 -2.50 -11.22
C PRO A 173 -25.93 -3.01 -12.06
N VAL A 174 -25.79 -4.34 -12.18
CA VAL A 174 -24.63 -5.00 -12.83
C VAL A 174 -24.41 -4.48 -14.25
N GLU A 175 -25.51 -4.28 -15.01
CA GLU A 175 -25.47 -3.75 -16.37
C GLU A 175 -25.03 -2.28 -16.48
N LYS A 176 -24.95 -1.57 -15.35
CA LYS A 176 -24.51 -0.18 -15.25
C LYS A 176 -23.06 -0.03 -14.76
N LEU A 177 -22.48 -1.09 -14.18
CA LEU A 177 -21.14 -1.05 -13.55
C LEU A 177 -20.09 -0.45 -14.47
N ASP A 178 -19.95 -0.98 -15.68
CA ASP A 178 -18.91 -0.53 -16.61
C ASP A 178 -19.06 0.96 -16.99
N THR A 179 -20.28 1.42 -17.21
CA THR A 179 -20.54 2.83 -17.52
C THR A 179 -20.22 3.73 -16.34
N VAL A 180 -20.63 3.36 -15.12
CA VAL A 180 -20.39 4.13 -13.92
C VAL A 180 -18.90 4.20 -13.59
N PHE A 181 -18.19 3.06 -13.66
CA PHE A 181 -16.73 3.02 -13.43
C PHE A 181 -15.94 3.83 -14.46
N LYS A 182 -16.26 3.73 -15.75
CA LYS A 182 -15.57 4.51 -16.80
C LYS A 182 -15.71 6.03 -16.60
N VAL A 183 -16.90 6.49 -16.15
CA VAL A 183 -17.12 7.91 -15.86
C VAL A 183 -16.36 8.33 -14.61
N ALA A 184 -16.39 7.51 -13.53
CA ALA A 184 -15.63 7.77 -12.31
C ALA A 184 -14.12 7.85 -12.59
N ILE A 185 -13.55 6.89 -13.34
CA ILE A 185 -12.15 6.85 -13.75
C ILE A 185 -11.77 8.08 -14.60
N THR A 186 -12.62 8.44 -15.57
CA THR A 186 -12.37 9.60 -16.42
C THR A 186 -12.29 10.88 -15.61
N GLU A 187 -13.18 11.07 -14.64
CA GLU A 187 -13.18 12.26 -13.79
C GLU A 187 -11.98 12.24 -12.82
N ALA A 188 -11.67 11.10 -12.19
CA ALA A 188 -10.49 10.94 -11.33
C ALA A 188 -9.19 11.27 -12.08
N ARG A 189 -9.03 10.72 -13.30
CA ARG A 189 -7.89 11.03 -14.21
C ARG A 189 -7.82 12.50 -14.55
N ARG A 190 -8.95 13.12 -14.91
CA ARG A 190 -9.01 14.55 -15.24
C ARG A 190 -8.58 15.44 -14.08
N ARG A 191 -9.01 15.12 -12.85
CA ARG A 191 -8.64 15.84 -11.63
C ARG A 191 -7.16 15.68 -11.34
N THR A 192 -6.65 14.47 -11.38
CA THR A 192 -5.23 14.16 -11.15
C THR A 192 -4.32 14.87 -12.15
N ASN A 193 -4.63 14.82 -13.45
CA ASN A 193 -3.81 15.41 -14.51
C ASN A 193 -3.69 16.94 -14.44
N ARG A 194 -4.55 17.64 -13.69
CA ARG A 194 -4.41 19.08 -13.41
C ARG A 194 -3.22 19.39 -12.50
N HIS A 195 -2.79 18.43 -11.70
CA HIS A 195 -1.78 18.61 -10.65
C HIS A 195 -0.54 17.74 -10.85
N ILE A 196 -0.73 16.53 -11.36
CA ILE A 196 0.34 15.56 -11.63
C ILE A 196 0.38 15.29 -13.13
N LYS A 197 1.48 15.76 -13.76
CA LYS A 197 1.68 15.49 -15.19
C LYS A 197 2.20 14.06 -15.38
N LEU A 198 1.31 13.19 -15.85
CA LEU A 198 1.62 11.82 -16.19
C LEU A 198 2.20 11.69 -17.60
N PRO A 199 2.90 10.58 -17.95
CA PRO A 199 3.35 10.32 -19.33
C PRO A 199 2.19 10.23 -20.31
N GLU A 200 2.43 10.59 -21.56
CA GLU A 200 1.41 10.52 -22.63
C GLU A 200 0.96 9.07 -22.93
N ASN A 201 1.85 8.11 -22.69
CA ASN A 201 1.60 6.69 -22.91
C ASN A 201 1.02 5.96 -21.69
N GLU A 202 0.77 6.66 -20.56
CA GLU A 202 0.19 6.00 -19.38
C GLU A 202 -1.25 5.59 -19.67
N ASP A 203 -1.61 4.40 -19.19
CA ASP A 203 -2.95 3.86 -19.34
C ASP A 203 -3.11 2.60 -18.49
N PHE A 204 -4.33 2.13 -18.33
CA PHE A 204 -4.61 0.82 -17.78
C PHE A 204 -5.81 0.13 -18.46
N VAL A 205 -5.84 -1.17 -18.33
CA VAL A 205 -6.99 -2.00 -18.72
C VAL A 205 -7.83 -2.25 -17.49
N LEU A 206 -9.15 -2.11 -17.62
CA LEU A 206 -10.11 -2.46 -16.56
C LEU A 206 -10.78 -3.79 -16.90
N GLU A 207 -10.77 -4.72 -15.96
CA GLU A 207 -11.42 -6.02 -16.06
C GLU A 207 -12.35 -6.28 -14.87
N TYR A 208 -13.43 -7.02 -15.09
CA TYR A 208 -14.31 -7.50 -14.04
C TYR A 208 -14.08 -8.99 -13.82
N VAL A 209 -13.85 -9.36 -12.56
CA VAL A 209 -13.47 -10.74 -12.18
C VAL A 209 -14.34 -11.25 -11.05
N THR A 210 -14.27 -12.54 -10.80
CA THR A 210 -14.93 -13.24 -9.68
C THR A 210 -13.94 -14.16 -8.97
N ASP A 211 -14.35 -14.72 -7.84
CA ASP A 211 -13.58 -15.68 -7.06
C ASP A 211 -12.26 -15.10 -6.51
N LYS A 212 -12.37 -13.90 -5.92
CA LYS A 212 -11.24 -13.20 -5.29
C LYS A 212 -11.55 -12.87 -3.83
N SER A 213 -10.49 -12.83 -2.99
CA SER A 213 -10.58 -12.39 -1.59
C SER A 213 -10.66 -10.86 -1.44
N TRP A 214 -10.19 -10.12 -2.43
CA TRP A 214 -10.17 -8.65 -2.50
C TRP A 214 -11.30 -8.07 -3.35
N SER A 215 -11.56 -6.77 -3.28
CA SER A 215 -12.60 -6.06 -4.05
C SER A 215 -12.08 -5.34 -5.31
N GLY A 216 -10.84 -4.87 -5.29
CA GLY A 216 -10.13 -4.30 -6.43
C GLY A 216 -8.65 -4.65 -6.31
N TYR A 217 -7.94 -4.63 -7.43
CA TYR A 217 -6.50 -4.87 -7.48
C TYR A 217 -5.86 -4.20 -8.69
N ASN A 218 -4.69 -3.59 -8.48
CA ASN A 218 -3.88 -3.00 -9.54
C ASN A 218 -2.61 -3.82 -9.76
N TYR A 219 -2.51 -4.48 -10.89
CA TYR A 219 -1.29 -5.14 -11.35
C TYR A 219 -0.48 -4.17 -12.21
N TYR A 220 0.55 -3.55 -11.61
CA TYR A 220 1.44 -2.67 -12.35
C TYR A 220 2.40 -3.48 -13.23
N GLN A 221 2.45 -3.16 -14.53
CA GLN A 221 3.18 -3.93 -15.54
C GLN A 221 4.48 -3.24 -16.01
N GLY A 222 4.82 -2.09 -15.40
CA GLY A 222 5.90 -1.23 -15.86
C GLY A 222 5.50 -0.40 -17.09
N LYS A 223 6.40 0.52 -17.49
CA LYS A 223 6.19 1.42 -18.65
C LYS A 223 4.91 2.24 -18.56
N SER A 224 4.55 2.63 -17.35
CA SER A 224 3.32 3.38 -17.04
C SER A 224 2.03 2.66 -17.46
N ARG A 225 1.99 1.33 -17.33
CA ARG A 225 0.82 0.49 -17.65
C ARG A 225 0.39 -0.33 -16.45
N SER A 226 -0.94 -0.47 -16.28
CA SER A 226 -1.55 -1.35 -15.28
C SER A 226 -2.64 -2.21 -15.87
N LEU A 227 -2.92 -3.33 -15.19
CA LEU A 227 -4.17 -4.06 -15.29
C LEU A 227 -4.92 -3.88 -13.98
N ILE A 228 -6.10 -3.28 -14.02
CA ILE A 228 -6.96 -3.09 -12.84
C ILE A 228 -8.10 -4.09 -12.93
N GLN A 229 -8.29 -4.87 -11.87
CA GLN A 229 -9.37 -5.84 -11.77
C GLN A 229 -10.33 -5.45 -10.65
N ILE A 230 -11.62 -5.51 -10.92
CA ILE A 230 -12.71 -5.26 -9.97
C ILE A 230 -13.45 -6.58 -9.73
N ASN A 231 -13.49 -7.02 -8.48
CA ASN A 231 -14.21 -8.23 -8.08
C ASN A 231 -15.72 -7.93 -7.97
N THR A 232 -16.53 -8.72 -8.66
CA THR A 232 -17.99 -8.59 -8.73
C THR A 232 -18.74 -9.72 -8.01
N ASP A 233 -18.07 -10.51 -7.17
CA ASP A 233 -18.71 -11.56 -6.37
C ASP A 233 -19.81 -11.02 -5.44
N LEU A 234 -19.60 -9.81 -4.91
CA LEU A 234 -20.52 -9.14 -4.02
C LEU A 234 -21.05 -7.84 -4.65
N PRO A 235 -22.25 -7.41 -4.28
CA PRO A 235 -22.84 -6.17 -4.76
C PRO A 235 -21.91 -4.97 -4.53
N ILE A 236 -21.80 -4.10 -5.55
CA ILE A 236 -20.97 -2.89 -5.51
C ILE A 236 -21.87 -1.68 -5.28
N PHE A 237 -21.64 -0.97 -4.17
CA PHE A 237 -22.34 0.24 -3.83
C PHE A 237 -21.82 1.45 -4.60
N ILE A 238 -22.64 2.47 -4.79
CA ILE A 238 -22.36 3.62 -5.64
C ILE A 238 -21.05 4.36 -5.28
N GLN A 239 -20.75 4.57 -3.98
CA GLN A 239 -19.53 5.23 -3.56
C GLN A 239 -18.27 4.45 -3.95
N ARG A 240 -18.38 3.11 -4.11
CA ARG A 240 -17.24 2.28 -4.50
C ARG A 240 -16.70 2.60 -5.90
N ALA A 241 -17.54 3.25 -6.74
CA ALA A 241 -17.08 3.67 -8.07
C ALA A 241 -15.95 4.72 -7.97
N ILE A 242 -16.11 5.75 -7.13
CA ILE A 242 -15.06 6.74 -6.88
C ILE A 242 -13.93 6.13 -6.04
N ASP A 243 -14.27 5.35 -5.00
CA ASP A 243 -13.24 4.70 -4.16
C ASP A 243 -12.26 3.91 -5.01
N LEU A 244 -12.76 2.96 -5.83
CA LEU A 244 -11.90 2.10 -6.64
C LEU A 244 -11.26 2.85 -7.83
N ALA A 245 -11.96 3.80 -8.46
CA ALA A 245 -11.38 4.62 -9.51
C ALA A 245 -10.17 5.44 -9.01
N CYS A 246 -10.25 5.94 -7.78
CA CYS A 246 -9.16 6.69 -7.16
C CYS A 246 -8.09 5.76 -6.58
N HIS A 247 -8.48 4.75 -5.83
CA HIS A 247 -7.57 3.85 -5.14
C HIS A 247 -6.71 3.04 -6.11
N GLU A 248 -7.34 2.36 -7.07
CA GLU A 248 -6.60 1.55 -8.05
C GLU A 248 -5.99 2.41 -9.17
N GLY A 249 -6.65 3.52 -9.53
CA GLY A 249 -6.29 4.36 -10.68
C GLY A 249 -5.66 5.70 -10.29
N TYR A 250 -6.49 6.75 -10.23
CA TYR A 250 -6.05 8.14 -10.18
C TYR A 250 -6.58 8.89 -8.96
N PRO A 251 -5.72 9.28 -7.99
CA PRO A 251 -4.24 9.28 -7.99
C PRO A 251 -3.60 8.13 -7.20
N GLY A 252 -4.25 6.99 -7.02
CA GLY A 252 -3.81 5.87 -6.19
C GLY A 252 -2.70 5.01 -6.81
N HIS A 253 -2.85 3.68 -6.71
CA HIS A 253 -1.80 2.71 -7.05
C HIS A 253 -1.19 2.88 -8.44
N HIS A 254 -2.00 3.12 -9.48
CA HIS A 254 -1.47 3.35 -10.82
C HIS A 254 -0.51 4.55 -10.86
N VAL A 255 -0.94 5.70 -10.32
CA VAL A 255 -0.13 6.93 -10.31
C VAL A 255 1.10 6.78 -9.40
N PHE A 256 0.96 6.13 -8.24
CA PHE A 256 2.07 5.83 -7.33
C PHE A 256 3.16 5.05 -8.06
N ASN A 257 2.81 3.93 -8.69
CA ASN A 257 3.77 3.10 -9.41
C ASN A 257 4.41 3.83 -10.61
N VAL A 258 3.62 4.61 -11.38
CA VAL A 258 4.13 5.44 -12.49
C VAL A 258 5.16 6.45 -12.00
N LEU A 259 4.90 7.12 -10.86
CA LEU A 259 5.81 8.11 -10.31
C LEU A 259 7.09 7.48 -9.74
N LEU A 260 6.97 6.35 -9.03
CA LEU A 260 8.13 5.60 -8.54
C LEU A 260 9.02 5.10 -9.69
N GLU A 261 8.44 4.45 -10.70
CA GLU A 261 9.20 3.98 -11.87
C GLU A 261 9.97 5.12 -12.52
N ARG A 262 9.29 6.22 -12.84
CA ARG A 262 9.93 7.35 -13.53
C ARG A 262 10.98 8.07 -12.71
N THR A 263 10.69 8.29 -11.42
CA THR A 263 11.57 9.09 -10.56
C THR A 263 12.74 8.27 -10.06
N LEU A 264 12.46 7.10 -9.50
CA LEU A 264 13.47 6.32 -8.80
C LEU A 264 14.19 5.34 -9.73
N VAL A 265 13.46 4.62 -10.58
CA VAL A 265 14.08 3.60 -11.44
C VAL A 265 14.69 4.20 -12.69
N ASP A 266 13.91 5.03 -13.44
CA ASP A 266 14.38 5.56 -14.72
C ASP A 266 15.35 6.73 -14.55
N SER A 267 15.03 7.71 -13.66
CA SER A 267 15.84 8.92 -13.54
C SER A 267 17.02 8.78 -12.60
N LEU A 268 16.83 8.10 -11.43
CA LEU A 268 17.88 7.92 -10.42
C LEU A 268 18.63 6.60 -10.54
N GLY A 269 18.12 5.63 -11.31
CA GLY A 269 18.73 4.33 -11.49
C GLY A 269 18.58 3.38 -10.29
N TRP A 270 17.69 3.68 -9.34
CA TRP A 270 17.48 2.93 -8.10
C TRP A 270 16.64 1.67 -8.36
N LYS A 271 17.33 0.57 -8.69
CA LYS A 271 16.72 -0.66 -9.18
C LYS A 271 15.88 -1.41 -8.13
N GLU A 272 16.11 -1.19 -6.83
CA GLU A 272 15.32 -1.79 -5.76
C GLU A 272 13.84 -1.41 -5.84
N PHE A 273 13.52 -0.24 -6.40
CA PHE A 273 12.13 0.19 -6.61
C PHE A 273 11.47 -0.43 -7.86
N SER A 274 12.19 -1.26 -8.60
CA SER A 274 11.60 -2.04 -9.71
C SER A 274 10.96 -3.35 -9.27
N VAL A 275 11.11 -3.72 -7.99
CA VAL A 275 10.39 -4.83 -7.35
C VAL A 275 9.51 -4.27 -6.24
N TYR A 276 8.28 -4.78 -6.17
CA TYR A 276 7.34 -4.42 -5.12
C TYR A 276 7.01 -5.65 -4.25
N PRO A 277 7.66 -5.83 -3.10
CA PRO A 277 7.26 -6.84 -2.14
C PRO A 277 5.98 -6.39 -1.43
N LEU A 278 4.95 -7.23 -1.46
CA LEU A 278 3.65 -6.89 -0.88
C LEU A 278 3.72 -6.71 0.65
N PHE A 279 4.48 -7.57 1.33
CA PHE A 279 4.66 -7.51 2.78
C PHE A 279 5.87 -6.64 3.13
N SER A 280 5.72 -5.33 2.99
CA SER A 280 6.82 -4.37 3.14
C SER A 280 6.33 -2.98 3.57
N PRO A 281 7.22 -2.12 4.11
CA PRO A 281 6.86 -0.73 4.45
C PRO A 281 6.30 0.08 3.26
N GLN A 282 6.67 -0.28 2.04
CA GLN A 282 6.13 0.34 0.83
C GLN A 282 4.61 0.16 0.71
N SER A 283 4.08 -1.00 1.14
CA SER A 283 2.65 -1.29 1.06
C SER A 283 1.81 -0.40 1.96
N LEU A 284 2.29 -0.06 3.16
CA LEU A 284 1.56 0.87 4.03
C LEU A 284 1.44 2.25 3.38
N ILE A 285 2.50 2.72 2.75
CA ILE A 285 2.48 3.99 2.03
C ILE A 285 1.61 3.91 0.77
N ALA A 286 1.69 2.82 0.01
CA ALA A 286 0.90 2.61 -1.20
C ALA A 286 -0.60 2.59 -0.88
N GLU A 287 -1.04 1.76 0.08
CA GLU A 287 -2.44 1.65 0.50
C GLU A 287 -2.95 2.94 1.15
N GLY A 288 -2.14 3.49 2.07
CA GLY A 288 -2.47 4.73 2.77
C GLY A 288 -2.62 5.90 1.81
N SER A 289 -1.69 6.06 0.87
CA SER A 289 -1.76 7.11 -0.13
C SER A 289 -2.88 6.89 -1.15
N ALA A 290 -3.18 5.64 -1.53
CA ALA A 290 -4.29 5.34 -2.42
C ALA A 290 -5.64 5.72 -1.78
N ASN A 291 -5.84 5.41 -0.50
CA ASN A 291 -7.05 5.81 0.24
C ASN A 291 -7.12 7.33 0.48
N TYR A 292 -6.02 7.97 0.90
CA TYR A 292 -6.01 9.43 1.08
C TYR A 292 -6.14 10.16 -0.27
N GLY A 293 -5.67 9.57 -1.35
CA GLY A 293 -5.80 10.09 -2.71
C GLY A 293 -7.25 10.32 -3.14
N ILE A 294 -8.20 9.56 -2.57
CA ILE A 294 -9.64 9.77 -2.78
C ILE A 294 -10.02 11.18 -2.29
N ASP A 295 -9.63 11.54 -1.06
CA ASP A 295 -9.91 12.82 -0.45
C ASP A 295 -9.14 13.98 -1.12
N VAL A 296 -7.98 13.69 -1.70
CA VAL A 296 -7.21 14.67 -2.49
C VAL A 296 -7.87 14.96 -3.82
N ALA A 297 -8.37 13.94 -4.52
CA ALA A 297 -9.00 14.08 -5.84
C ALA A 297 -10.45 14.57 -5.74
N PHE A 298 -11.17 14.20 -4.69
CA PHE A 298 -12.57 14.55 -4.47
C PHE A 298 -12.77 15.09 -3.05
N PRO A 299 -12.30 16.32 -2.76
CA PRO A 299 -12.32 16.87 -1.41
C PRO A 299 -13.72 17.21 -0.93
N GLY A 300 -14.06 16.76 0.29
CA GLY A 300 -15.30 17.14 0.99
C GLY A 300 -16.57 16.95 0.14
N ASP A 301 -17.40 17.98 0.08
CA ASP A 301 -18.69 17.95 -0.61
C ASP A 301 -18.59 17.80 -2.14
N GLU A 302 -17.40 18.03 -2.74
CA GLU A 302 -17.23 17.87 -4.19
C GLU A 302 -17.45 16.42 -4.64
N ARG A 303 -17.08 15.45 -3.80
CA ARG A 303 -17.35 14.03 -4.04
C ARG A 303 -18.86 13.78 -4.08
N ILE A 304 -19.55 14.13 -3.02
CA ILE A 304 -21.00 13.92 -2.87
C ILE A 304 -21.76 14.61 -4.01
N LYS A 305 -21.36 15.84 -4.34
CA LYS A 305 -21.95 16.57 -5.46
C LYS A 305 -21.79 15.84 -6.78
N PHE A 306 -20.57 15.40 -7.12
CA PHE A 306 -20.32 14.69 -8.37
C PHE A 306 -21.09 13.37 -8.44
N GLU A 307 -21.11 12.60 -7.35
CA GLU A 307 -21.84 11.35 -7.32
C GLU A 307 -23.35 11.57 -7.48
N LYS A 308 -23.94 12.55 -6.79
CA LYS A 308 -25.36 12.91 -6.91
C LYS A 308 -25.75 13.41 -8.30
N GLU A 309 -24.92 14.28 -8.89
CA GLU A 309 -25.23 14.91 -10.18
C GLU A 309 -24.94 14.00 -11.38
N VAL A 310 -23.99 13.06 -11.24
CA VAL A 310 -23.47 12.27 -12.36
C VAL A 310 -23.69 10.77 -12.16
N LEU A 311 -23.16 10.18 -11.08
CA LEU A 311 -23.11 8.72 -10.94
C LEU A 311 -24.47 8.12 -10.55
N PHE A 312 -25.23 8.76 -9.66
CA PHE A 312 -26.56 8.29 -9.30
C PHE A 312 -27.50 8.21 -10.51
N PRO A 313 -27.64 9.27 -11.34
CA PRO A 313 -28.45 9.19 -12.56
C PRO A 313 -27.96 8.12 -13.55
N LEU A 314 -26.63 7.97 -13.73
CA LEU A 314 -26.06 6.94 -14.61
C LEU A 314 -26.38 5.52 -14.12
N ALA A 315 -26.34 5.30 -12.81
CA ALA A 315 -26.71 4.04 -12.21
C ALA A 315 -28.24 3.81 -12.16
N GLY A 316 -29.05 4.85 -12.40
CA GLY A 316 -30.51 4.78 -12.26
C GLY A 316 -30.98 4.74 -10.80
N LEU A 317 -30.15 5.27 -9.88
CA LEU A 317 -30.45 5.32 -8.44
C LEU A 317 -31.19 6.59 -8.06
N ASP A 318 -32.06 6.49 -7.04
CA ASP A 318 -32.74 7.65 -6.47
C ASP A 318 -31.79 8.53 -5.68
N VAL A 319 -31.62 9.77 -6.15
CA VAL A 319 -30.75 10.77 -5.54
C VAL A 319 -31.30 11.33 -4.23
N SER A 320 -32.59 11.19 -3.95
CA SER A 320 -33.23 11.78 -2.76
C SER A 320 -32.67 11.22 -1.45
N GLY A 321 -32.21 9.97 -1.44
CA GLY A 321 -31.56 9.32 -0.30
C GLY A 321 -30.06 9.60 -0.14
N ALA A 322 -29.42 10.28 -1.10
CA ALA A 322 -27.96 10.39 -1.16
C ALA A 322 -27.35 11.12 0.05
N ASP A 323 -27.91 12.23 0.52
CA ASP A 323 -27.36 12.98 1.65
C ASP A 323 -27.37 12.13 2.94
N LYS A 324 -28.45 11.39 3.17
CA LYS A 324 -28.53 10.43 4.28
C LYS A 324 -27.53 9.30 4.11
N TYR A 325 -27.37 8.80 2.89
CA TYR A 325 -26.40 7.75 2.57
C TYR A 325 -24.97 8.17 2.93
N TYR A 326 -24.53 9.35 2.51
CA TYR A 326 -23.16 9.82 2.81
C TYR A 326 -22.99 10.18 4.29
N GLN A 327 -24.04 10.65 4.97
CA GLN A 327 -24.01 10.81 6.43
C GLN A 327 -23.75 9.47 7.13
N VAL A 328 -24.45 8.41 6.72
CA VAL A 328 -24.25 7.05 7.25
C VAL A 328 -22.85 6.53 6.92
N MET A 329 -22.38 6.69 5.66
CA MET A 329 -21.05 6.23 5.27
C MET A 329 -19.94 6.94 6.06
N GLY A 330 -20.06 8.24 6.33
CA GLY A 330 -19.10 8.97 7.16
C GLY A 330 -19.03 8.47 8.60
N LEU A 331 -20.18 8.05 9.17
CA LEU A 331 -20.18 7.41 10.50
C LEU A 331 -19.57 6.01 10.48
N MET A 332 -19.81 5.24 9.40
CA MET A 332 -19.22 3.92 9.22
C MET A 332 -17.69 3.96 9.05
N GLU A 333 -17.13 5.04 8.48
CA GLU A 333 -15.68 5.19 8.36
C GLU A 333 -15.00 5.17 9.73
N ASN A 334 -15.60 5.71 10.77
CA ASN A 334 -15.06 5.68 12.13
C ASN A 334 -15.01 4.26 12.74
N LEU A 335 -15.78 3.31 12.19
CA LEU A 335 -15.79 1.90 12.60
C LEU A 335 -14.75 1.04 11.86
N ASN A 336 -13.95 1.61 10.94
CA ASN A 336 -13.00 0.85 10.14
C ASN A 336 -11.95 0.12 10.99
N TYR A 337 -11.53 0.72 12.13
CA TYR A 337 -10.58 0.09 13.04
C TYR A 337 -11.12 -1.16 13.75
N ALA A 338 -12.43 -1.37 13.79
CA ALA A 338 -13.01 -2.61 14.30
C ALA A 338 -12.53 -3.84 13.52
N GLY A 339 -12.20 -3.67 12.23
CA GLY A 339 -11.58 -4.71 11.42
C GLY A 339 -10.15 -5.06 11.84
N ASN A 340 -9.38 -4.08 12.32
CA ASN A 340 -8.02 -4.32 12.83
C ASN A 340 -8.06 -5.07 14.16
N GLU A 341 -8.99 -4.71 15.07
CA GLU A 341 -9.17 -5.42 16.32
C GLU A 341 -9.64 -6.86 16.11
N ALA A 342 -10.59 -7.09 15.18
CA ALA A 342 -10.97 -8.45 14.80
C ALA A 342 -9.78 -9.27 14.30
N ALA A 343 -8.96 -8.69 13.42
CA ALA A 343 -7.78 -9.35 12.87
C ALA A 343 -6.73 -9.62 13.96
N ARG A 344 -6.49 -8.66 14.86
CA ARG A 344 -5.55 -8.80 16.00
C ARG A 344 -5.94 -9.97 16.87
N MET A 345 -7.17 -9.98 17.38
CA MET A 345 -7.65 -11.05 18.27
C MET A 345 -7.65 -12.41 17.58
N TYR A 346 -8.08 -12.46 16.33
CA TYR A 346 -8.13 -13.70 15.56
C TYR A 346 -6.73 -14.26 15.26
N LEU A 347 -5.82 -13.44 14.76
CA LEU A 347 -4.46 -13.87 14.38
C LEU A 347 -3.57 -14.15 15.59
N ASN A 348 -3.84 -13.54 16.74
CA ASN A 348 -3.22 -13.89 18.03
C ASN A 348 -3.80 -15.18 18.64
N GLY A 349 -4.89 -15.74 18.08
CA GLY A 349 -5.54 -16.95 18.60
C GLY A 349 -6.40 -16.72 19.83
N GLU A 350 -6.80 -15.48 20.10
CA GLU A 350 -7.65 -15.10 21.22
C GLU A 350 -9.12 -15.44 20.95
N ILE A 351 -9.55 -15.35 19.69
CA ILE A 351 -10.89 -15.67 19.22
C ILE A 351 -10.85 -16.60 18.00
N SER A 352 -11.92 -17.36 17.78
CA SER A 352 -12.11 -18.17 16.59
C SER A 352 -12.45 -17.35 15.36
N ARG A 353 -12.43 -17.97 14.17
CA ARG A 353 -12.88 -17.37 12.91
C ARG A 353 -14.34 -16.92 12.98
N GLU A 354 -15.20 -17.74 13.55
CA GLU A 354 -16.62 -17.46 13.72
C GLU A 354 -16.85 -16.27 14.63
N GLU A 355 -16.10 -16.16 15.72
CA GLU A 355 -16.15 -15.01 16.63
C GLU A 355 -15.61 -13.73 15.95
N ALA A 356 -14.56 -13.83 15.14
CA ALA A 356 -14.06 -12.70 14.35
C ALA A 356 -15.09 -12.25 13.30
N ALA A 357 -15.77 -13.18 12.62
CA ALA A 357 -16.89 -12.84 11.73
C ALA A 357 -18.02 -12.17 12.48
N GLY A 358 -18.43 -12.70 13.65
CA GLY A 358 -19.44 -12.08 14.52
C GLY A 358 -19.05 -10.66 15.00
N TRP A 359 -17.77 -10.43 15.28
CA TRP A 359 -17.27 -9.08 15.58
C TRP A 359 -17.44 -8.11 14.39
N LEU A 360 -17.14 -8.55 13.17
CA LEU A 360 -17.33 -7.75 11.97
C LEU A 360 -18.81 -7.52 11.66
N GLU A 361 -19.67 -8.51 11.89
CA GLU A 361 -21.13 -8.35 11.77
C GLU A 361 -21.65 -7.32 12.78
N LYS A 362 -21.17 -7.33 14.03
CA LYS A 362 -21.57 -6.39 15.07
C LYS A 362 -21.05 -4.97 14.80
N TYR A 363 -19.74 -4.81 14.60
CA TYR A 363 -19.10 -3.48 14.61
C TYR A 363 -18.91 -2.87 13.23
N GLN A 364 -18.83 -3.67 12.16
CA GLN A 364 -18.81 -3.17 10.79
C GLN A 364 -20.17 -3.35 10.09
N LEU A 365 -21.19 -3.88 10.79
CA LEU A 365 -22.52 -4.16 10.24
C LEU A 365 -22.48 -4.97 8.95
N SER A 366 -21.42 -5.78 8.81
CA SER A 366 -21.18 -6.60 7.63
C SER A 366 -22.23 -7.68 7.48
N ALA A 367 -22.71 -7.91 6.26
CA ALA A 367 -23.48 -9.12 5.97
C ALA A 367 -22.62 -10.37 6.25
N PRO A 368 -23.21 -11.50 6.69
CA PRO A 368 -22.46 -12.70 7.09
C PRO A 368 -21.46 -13.20 6.04
N GLU A 369 -21.85 -13.20 4.75
CA GLU A 369 -20.99 -13.63 3.65
C GLU A 369 -19.77 -12.71 3.50
N ARG A 370 -19.95 -11.41 3.69
CA ARG A 370 -18.87 -10.41 3.64
C ARG A 370 -17.96 -10.52 4.86
N ALA A 371 -18.51 -10.77 6.05
CA ALA A 371 -17.72 -11.01 7.26
C ALA A 371 -16.81 -12.24 7.09
N LEU A 372 -17.34 -13.35 6.57
CA LEU A 372 -16.57 -14.55 6.27
C LEU A 372 -15.54 -14.32 5.16
N GLN A 373 -15.85 -13.55 4.12
CA GLN A 373 -14.87 -13.16 3.10
C GLN A 373 -13.71 -12.37 3.75
N ARG A 374 -14.01 -11.47 4.67
CA ARG A 374 -13.01 -10.66 5.37
C ARG A 374 -12.08 -11.51 6.26
N THR A 375 -12.59 -12.57 6.91
CA THR A 375 -11.70 -13.47 7.67
C THR A 375 -10.76 -14.27 6.75
N ARG A 376 -11.18 -14.66 5.54
CA ARG A 376 -10.27 -15.25 4.55
C ARG A 376 -9.19 -14.28 4.09
N PHE A 377 -9.53 -13.00 3.95
CA PHE A 377 -8.55 -11.96 3.70
C PHE A 377 -7.53 -11.83 4.84
N MET A 378 -7.99 -11.92 6.10
CA MET A 378 -7.11 -11.93 7.28
C MET A 378 -6.17 -13.13 7.30
N ASP A 379 -6.62 -14.32 6.89
CA ASP A 379 -5.76 -15.50 6.79
C ASP A 379 -4.62 -15.30 5.77
N GLN A 380 -4.96 -14.75 4.61
CA GLN A 380 -4.03 -14.59 3.50
C GLN A 380 -3.04 -13.44 3.73
N TYR A 381 -3.55 -12.29 4.20
CA TYR A 381 -2.79 -11.04 4.25
C TYR A 381 -2.41 -10.59 5.67
N ARG A 382 -2.98 -11.22 6.70
CA ARG A 382 -2.64 -11.04 8.10
C ARG A 382 -2.69 -9.55 8.55
N SER A 383 -1.59 -9.03 9.13
CA SER A 383 -1.50 -7.65 9.60
C SER A 383 -1.52 -6.60 8.47
N TYR A 384 -1.51 -7.02 7.19
CA TYR A 384 -1.69 -6.11 6.04
C TYR A 384 -2.94 -5.22 6.15
N VAL A 385 -3.96 -5.69 6.86
CA VAL A 385 -5.23 -4.96 7.05
C VAL A 385 -5.05 -3.55 7.60
N ILE A 386 -3.95 -3.27 8.35
CA ILE A 386 -3.67 -1.95 8.91
C ILE A 386 -3.34 -0.91 7.83
N ASN A 387 -2.83 -1.34 6.67
CA ASN A 387 -2.34 -0.46 5.63
C ASN A 387 -3.46 0.45 5.09
N TYR A 388 -4.72 -0.02 5.13
CA TYR A 388 -5.87 0.71 4.58
C TYR A 388 -6.30 1.91 5.43
N ASN A 389 -6.35 1.76 6.76
CA ASN A 389 -6.81 2.81 7.67
C ASN A 389 -5.64 3.52 8.37
N LEU A 390 -4.77 2.81 9.08
CA LEU A 390 -3.60 3.43 9.70
C LEU A 390 -2.69 4.09 8.65
N GLY A 391 -2.48 3.44 7.49
CA GLY A 391 -1.73 4.04 6.40
C GLY A 391 -2.37 5.34 5.90
N LYS A 392 -3.70 5.38 5.73
CA LYS A 392 -4.44 6.60 5.38
C LYS A 392 -4.23 7.70 6.40
N ASP A 393 -4.35 7.38 7.69
CA ASP A 393 -4.23 8.36 8.78
C ASP A 393 -2.82 8.95 8.85
N ILE A 394 -1.77 8.11 8.71
CA ILE A 394 -0.37 8.57 8.71
C ILE A 394 -0.11 9.50 7.51
N VAL A 395 -0.56 9.12 6.31
CA VAL A 395 -0.39 9.93 5.10
C VAL A 395 -1.17 11.25 5.20
N ALA A 396 -2.42 11.20 5.66
CA ALA A 396 -3.26 12.38 5.84
C ALA A 396 -2.61 13.34 6.84
N HIS A 397 -2.21 12.84 8.01
CA HIS A 397 -1.57 13.64 9.05
C HIS A 397 -0.31 14.33 8.53
N TYR A 398 0.57 13.59 7.84
CA TYR A 398 1.78 14.16 7.23
C TYR A 398 1.46 15.28 6.25
N VAL A 399 0.55 15.05 5.30
CA VAL A 399 0.21 16.05 4.28
C VAL A 399 -0.40 17.30 4.90
N GLU A 400 -1.29 17.14 5.86
CA GLU A 400 -1.97 18.25 6.53
C GLU A 400 -1.03 19.03 7.46
N PHE A 401 -0.15 18.33 8.21
CA PHE A 401 0.88 18.97 9.03
C PHE A 401 1.82 19.84 8.21
N GLN A 402 2.19 19.40 7.01
CA GLN A 402 2.98 20.18 6.06
C GLN A 402 2.18 21.35 5.45
N GLY A 403 0.92 21.53 5.83
CA GLY A 403 0.01 22.60 5.38
C GLY A 403 -0.72 22.30 4.07
N GLY A 404 -0.77 21.03 3.66
CA GLY A 404 -1.56 20.55 2.52
C GLY A 404 -3.01 20.29 2.91
N THR A 405 -3.71 21.32 3.41
CA THR A 405 -5.09 21.23 3.89
C THR A 405 -6.12 21.32 2.76
N GLN A 406 -7.39 21.07 3.07
CA GLN A 406 -8.50 21.24 2.14
C GLN A 406 -8.59 22.68 1.62
N ASP A 407 -8.31 23.67 2.48
CA ASP A 407 -8.32 25.09 2.12
C ASP A 407 -7.11 25.50 1.26
N ASN A 408 -6.11 24.64 1.13
CA ASN A 408 -4.92 24.87 0.31
C ASN A 408 -4.67 23.72 -0.68
N PRO A 409 -5.59 23.50 -1.63
CA PRO A 409 -5.55 22.32 -2.51
C PRO A 409 -4.29 22.27 -3.38
N GLY A 410 -3.75 23.40 -3.80
CA GLY A 410 -2.50 23.44 -4.58
C GLY A 410 -1.30 22.90 -3.80
N LYS A 411 -1.16 23.27 -2.52
CA LYS A 411 -0.11 22.78 -1.63
C LYS A 411 -0.35 21.31 -1.29
N ARG A 412 -1.61 20.92 -1.04
CA ARG A 412 -2.00 19.52 -0.78
C ARG A 412 -1.55 18.61 -1.91
N TRP A 413 -1.86 18.92 -3.16
CA TRP A 413 -1.44 18.15 -4.34
C TRP A 413 0.08 18.13 -4.51
N LYS A 414 0.78 19.24 -4.22
CA LYS A 414 2.24 19.28 -4.31
C LYS A 414 2.89 18.32 -3.32
N ILE A 415 2.51 18.39 -2.03
CA ILE A 415 3.05 17.51 -0.98
C ILE A 415 2.69 16.06 -1.27
N PHE A 416 1.43 15.80 -1.66
CA PHE A 416 0.98 14.46 -2.00
C PHE A 416 1.77 13.87 -3.18
N LYS A 417 2.00 14.63 -4.25
CA LYS A 417 2.85 14.20 -5.36
C LYS A 417 4.29 13.88 -4.91
N GLU A 418 4.88 14.69 -4.04
CA GLU A 418 6.23 14.45 -3.50
C GLU A 418 6.25 13.16 -2.67
N LEU A 419 5.23 12.91 -1.86
CA LEU A 419 5.06 11.67 -1.11
C LEU A 419 5.01 10.45 -2.04
N LEU A 420 4.26 10.51 -3.14
CA LEU A 420 4.16 9.43 -4.12
C LEU A 420 5.44 9.21 -4.96
N SER A 421 6.37 10.17 -4.98
CA SER A 421 7.53 10.16 -5.88
C SER A 421 8.83 9.72 -5.23
N TYR A 422 8.90 9.68 -3.89
CA TYR A 422 10.15 9.44 -3.16
C TYR A 422 9.97 8.40 -2.05
N PRO A 423 11.06 7.72 -1.63
CA PRO A 423 11.00 6.72 -0.56
C PRO A 423 10.47 7.33 0.73
N ARG A 424 9.46 6.68 1.32
CA ARG A 424 8.87 7.06 2.60
C ARG A 424 8.56 5.81 3.41
N THR A 425 8.85 5.86 4.70
CA THR A 425 8.40 4.85 5.67
C THR A 425 7.40 5.50 6.64
N ALA A 426 6.62 4.69 7.35
CA ALA A 426 5.68 5.20 8.35
C ALA A 426 6.40 6.05 9.41
N GLU A 427 7.52 5.53 9.95
CA GLU A 427 8.34 6.25 10.93
C GLU A 427 8.83 7.60 10.39
N SER A 428 9.26 7.65 9.11
CA SER A 428 9.74 8.90 8.51
C SER A 428 8.63 9.95 8.37
N LEU A 429 7.40 9.54 8.03
CA LEU A 429 6.26 10.45 7.93
C LEU A 429 5.82 10.98 9.31
N VAL A 430 5.82 10.11 10.32
CA VAL A 430 5.50 10.50 11.69
C VAL A 430 6.56 11.45 12.25
N ALA A 431 7.86 11.17 12.06
CA ALA A 431 8.94 12.04 12.50
C ALA A 431 8.88 13.42 11.82
N ASP A 432 8.68 13.47 10.50
CA ASP A 432 8.53 14.74 9.73
C ASP A 432 7.24 15.51 10.10
N SER A 433 6.35 14.93 10.92
CA SER A 433 5.11 15.55 11.42
C SER A 433 5.23 16.09 12.86
N VAL A 434 6.38 15.95 13.51
CA VAL A 434 6.59 16.40 14.90
C VAL A 434 7.60 17.55 14.98
N GLU A 435 8.46 17.73 13.98
CA GLU A 435 9.41 18.85 13.87
C GLU A 435 8.76 20.10 13.25
#